data_95f1efe89d6c7872ab7aa7b123a2501e
#
_entry.id   95f1efe89d6c7872ab7aa7b123a2501e
#
_cell.length_a   1.000
_cell.length_b   1.000
_cell.length_c   1.000
_cell.angle_alpha   90.00
_cell.angle_beta   90.00
_cell.angle_gamma   90.00
#
_symmetry.space_group_name_H-M   'P 1'
#
loop_
_entity.id
_entity.type
_entity.pdbx_description
1 polymer ?
#
loop_
_entity_poly.entity_id
_entity_poly.type
_entity_poly.pdbx_seq_one_letter_code
_entity_poly.pdbx_strand_id
1 'polypeptide(L)'
;MPMQHRRIPALPERPRVHPISGQISRSYPVGRQSFSRACQGEALTLTITAKDSLPDNAQVSLVTTLNSKTGHETNEIRFVRTDDRTLVCRITPQRPGLHSFRAEFSLDKGATWLRDTVPDAWILVDPPQVDGLRIYTMIPSVSGTVADWKADLKRISAMGFNAIHLLPVTTLDTSESPYAAKDLFDIDHRYLMEGVRQDGLSQLENYIEVARAGSIRLVFDLVLNHIGVNSTMVRRAPDWIVPDQNQPDGFQRARYWTNQGWRTWNDLVLINYEHPSEAIRLEIRAYMTDYALFWAKYANDTGGLVRFDNLHSSDPDFIGGLTAALHREYPQVGLLAEYFTDESSLLRTAPQWGLNLILATPWNYKYVPQLREYLTYIHRVSEHVRYYMPITSHDSGAPAQEFGSADSTVPRYVAAALLGTGATGIPQGVEFGEKERINFIGRQPKMAYPAEPRFAQFIGRVNAILAEHAAFRRGESCRFVDNGHPAVIAAFRGATGTPELGLLVVCNFDTQNPQRIAVDLAPFLQADAPFQCSELISGQTQTFPHARLELVLSPCAAQVLKIPRGGESKKPGKQ
;
A
#
# COMPACT_ATOMS: atom_id res chain seq x y z
N MET A 1 -11.96 -10.54 -33.35
CA MET A 1 -11.31 -9.29 -32.93
C MET A 1 -10.89 -9.50 -31.49
N PRO A 2 -9.62 -9.43 -31.10
CA PRO A 2 -9.24 -9.60 -29.72
C PRO A 2 -9.87 -8.46 -28.92
N MET A 3 -10.66 -8.81 -27.89
CA MET A 3 -11.09 -7.85 -26.89
C MET A 3 -9.82 -7.34 -26.19
N GLN A 4 -9.33 -6.20 -26.63
CA GLN A 4 -8.40 -5.43 -25.84
C GLN A 4 -9.16 -5.04 -24.56
N HIS A 5 -8.93 -5.76 -23.49
CA HIS A 5 -9.39 -5.38 -22.16
C HIS A 5 -8.71 -4.06 -21.82
N ARG A 6 -9.35 -2.94 -22.17
CA ARG A 6 -8.90 -1.61 -21.75
C ARG A 6 -9.01 -1.57 -20.23
N ARG A 7 -7.89 -1.55 -19.58
CA ARG A 7 -7.73 -1.52 -18.09
C ARG A 7 -8.37 -0.26 -17.51
N ILE A 8 -8.30 0.84 -18.24
CA ILE A 8 -8.92 2.12 -17.90
C ILE A 8 -10.25 2.20 -18.66
N PRO A 9 -11.38 2.52 -18.00
CA PRO A 9 -12.66 2.64 -18.64
C PRO A 9 -12.59 3.63 -19.81
N ALA A 10 -12.98 3.18 -21.01
CA ALA A 10 -13.03 4.06 -22.17
C ALA A 10 -14.26 4.97 -22.09
N LEU A 11 -14.08 6.25 -22.36
CA LEU A 11 -15.19 7.18 -22.52
C LEU A 11 -15.79 7.03 -23.93
N PRO A 12 -17.13 7.07 -24.07
CA PRO A 12 -17.78 6.97 -25.36
C PRO A 12 -17.46 8.20 -26.23
N GLU A 13 -17.35 8.00 -27.52
CA GLU A 13 -17.37 9.11 -28.47
C GLU A 13 -18.80 9.59 -28.62
N ARG A 14 -19.03 10.88 -28.42
CA ARG A 14 -20.33 11.50 -28.62
C ARG A 14 -20.50 11.92 -30.07
N PRO A 15 -21.64 11.63 -30.70
CA PRO A 15 -21.96 12.26 -31.99
C PRO A 15 -22.01 13.79 -31.80
N ARG A 16 -21.42 14.55 -32.71
CA ARG A 16 -21.33 16.02 -32.75
C ARG A 16 -20.27 16.65 -31.80
N VAL A 17 -19.29 15.89 -31.29
CA VAL A 17 -18.13 16.47 -30.64
C VAL A 17 -16.98 16.58 -31.63
N HIS A 18 -16.49 17.78 -31.84
CA HIS A 18 -15.39 18.06 -32.77
C HIS A 18 -14.08 18.21 -31.99
N PRO A 19 -13.00 17.54 -32.41
CA PRO A 19 -11.70 17.74 -31.82
C PRO A 19 -11.16 19.13 -32.11
N ILE A 20 -10.59 19.80 -31.12
CA ILE A 20 -9.94 21.09 -31.26
C ILE A 20 -8.65 21.10 -30.45
N SER A 21 -7.58 21.68 -30.97
CA SER A 21 -6.29 21.69 -30.29
C SER A 21 -5.96 23.06 -29.72
N GLY A 22 -5.42 23.10 -28.51
CA GLY A 22 -4.72 24.23 -27.95
C GLY A 22 -5.58 25.40 -27.44
N GLN A 23 -6.89 25.25 -27.27
CA GLN A 23 -7.76 26.33 -26.75
C GLN A 23 -8.00 26.25 -25.25
N ILE A 24 -7.79 25.10 -24.62
CA ILE A 24 -8.01 24.91 -23.19
C ILE A 24 -6.77 24.28 -22.56
N SER A 25 -6.26 24.90 -21.50
CA SER A 25 -5.33 24.27 -20.58
C SER A 25 -6.09 23.67 -19.40
N ARG A 26 -5.69 22.47 -18.99
CA ARG A 26 -6.26 21.73 -17.86
C ARG A 26 -5.28 21.73 -16.71
N SER A 27 -5.74 22.10 -15.53
CA SER A 27 -5.03 21.79 -14.30
C SER A 27 -5.88 20.80 -13.52
N TYR A 28 -5.39 19.57 -13.44
CA TYR A 28 -5.93 18.57 -12.54
C TYR A 28 -5.09 18.56 -11.26
N PRO A 29 -5.65 18.19 -10.12
CA PRO A 29 -4.83 17.95 -8.95
C PRO A 29 -3.89 16.79 -9.32
N VAL A 30 -2.64 17.10 -9.62
CA VAL A 30 -1.50 16.21 -9.76
C VAL A 30 -1.11 15.74 -11.17
N GLY A 31 0.18 15.93 -11.46
CA GLY A 31 1.02 15.10 -12.31
C GLY A 31 1.14 15.55 -13.77
N ARG A 32 2.37 15.41 -14.26
CA ARG A 32 2.78 15.68 -15.66
C ARG A 32 2.14 14.73 -16.71
N GLN A 33 1.42 13.71 -16.26
CA GLN A 33 0.70 12.76 -17.09
C GLN A 33 -0.79 12.91 -16.82
N SER A 34 -1.63 12.43 -17.74
CA SER A 34 -3.09 12.45 -17.60
C SER A 34 -3.62 11.52 -16.49
N PHE A 35 -2.87 11.36 -15.41
CA PHE A 35 -3.17 10.53 -14.26
C PHE A 35 -3.27 11.36 -12.97
N SER A 36 -4.23 11.00 -12.13
CA SER A 36 -4.40 11.53 -10.79
C SER A 36 -4.72 10.42 -9.82
N ARG A 37 -4.55 10.69 -8.53
CA ARG A 37 -4.91 9.77 -7.46
C ARG A 37 -5.72 10.49 -6.39
N ALA A 38 -6.73 9.83 -5.83
CA ALA A 38 -7.59 10.37 -4.78
C ALA A 38 -8.02 9.29 -3.80
N CYS A 39 -8.58 9.67 -2.67
CA CYS A 39 -9.28 8.74 -1.78
C CYS A 39 -10.79 8.86 -1.95
N GLN A 40 -11.48 7.75 -1.78
CA GLN A 40 -12.95 7.74 -1.71
C GLN A 40 -13.43 8.69 -0.60
N GLY A 41 -14.44 9.49 -0.92
CA GLY A 41 -15.03 10.45 0.02
C GLY A 41 -14.31 11.79 0.11
N GLU A 42 -13.16 11.97 -0.54
CA GLU A 42 -12.43 13.24 -0.56
C GLU A 42 -12.80 14.09 -1.77
N ALA A 43 -13.07 15.36 -1.54
CA ALA A 43 -13.43 16.27 -2.61
C ALA A 43 -12.23 16.61 -3.50
N LEU A 44 -12.39 16.41 -4.79
CA LEU A 44 -11.46 16.82 -5.84
C LEU A 44 -11.93 18.14 -6.44
N THR A 45 -10.99 19.01 -6.76
CA THR A 45 -11.22 20.22 -7.53
C THR A 45 -10.51 20.12 -8.86
N LEU A 46 -11.27 20.10 -9.94
CA LEU A 46 -10.75 20.13 -11.31
C LEU A 46 -10.89 21.55 -11.84
N THR A 47 -9.81 22.10 -12.38
CA THR A 47 -9.80 23.46 -12.93
C THR A 47 -9.49 23.40 -14.43
N ILE A 48 -10.23 24.15 -15.21
CA ILE A 48 -9.99 24.39 -16.62
C ILE A 48 -9.75 25.87 -16.82
N THR A 49 -8.66 26.22 -17.52
CA THR A 49 -8.35 27.59 -17.89
C THR A 49 -8.32 27.69 -19.40
N ALA A 50 -9.17 28.55 -19.96
CA ALA A 50 -9.17 28.84 -21.37
C ALA A 50 -8.02 29.76 -21.77
N LYS A 51 -7.50 29.63 -23.00
CA LYS A 51 -6.46 30.50 -23.53
C LYS A 51 -6.95 31.95 -23.65
N ASP A 52 -8.17 32.10 -24.14
CA ASP A 52 -8.84 33.39 -24.34
C ASP A 52 -10.07 33.50 -23.45
N SER A 53 -10.60 34.72 -23.26
CA SER A 53 -11.86 34.94 -22.54
C SER A 53 -12.99 34.14 -23.15
N LEU A 54 -13.71 33.40 -22.33
CA LEU A 54 -14.85 32.59 -22.76
C LEU A 54 -16.09 33.46 -22.93
N PRO A 55 -16.92 33.26 -23.98
CA PRO A 55 -18.22 33.94 -24.08
C PRO A 55 -19.12 33.61 -22.88
N ASP A 56 -20.04 34.53 -22.55
CA ASP A 56 -20.95 34.38 -21.41
C ASP A 56 -21.81 33.09 -21.49
N ASN A 57 -22.06 32.62 -22.67
CA ASN A 57 -22.84 31.42 -22.95
C ASN A 57 -22.01 30.13 -23.07
N ALA A 58 -20.70 30.19 -22.81
CA ALA A 58 -19.85 29.00 -22.82
C ALA A 58 -20.26 28.02 -21.73
N GLN A 59 -20.27 26.74 -22.08
CA GLN A 59 -20.56 25.64 -21.18
C GLN A 59 -19.40 24.66 -21.19
N VAL A 60 -19.02 24.15 -20.04
CA VAL A 60 -18.00 23.10 -19.91
C VAL A 60 -18.59 21.97 -19.08
N SER A 61 -18.38 20.75 -19.55
CA SER A 61 -18.89 19.53 -18.96
C SER A 61 -17.76 18.53 -18.75
N LEU A 62 -17.73 17.89 -17.60
CA LEU A 62 -16.88 16.73 -17.32
C LEU A 62 -17.63 15.47 -17.71
N VAL A 63 -17.14 14.75 -18.71
CA VAL A 63 -17.59 13.40 -19.06
C VAL A 63 -16.70 12.41 -18.31
N THR A 64 -17.28 11.59 -17.45
CA THR A 64 -16.51 10.75 -16.54
C THR A 64 -17.24 9.47 -16.15
N THR A 65 -16.49 8.44 -15.79
CA THR A 65 -17.01 7.25 -15.11
C THR A 65 -17.05 7.38 -13.58
N LEU A 66 -16.53 8.49 -13.03
CA LEU A 66 -16.62 8.77 -11.59
C LEU A 66 -18.09 8.78 -11.13
N ASN A 67 -18.35 8.13 -10.00
CA ASN A 67 -19.67 8.04 -9.37
C ASN A 67 -20.77 7.42 -10.26
N SER A 68 -20.40 6.71 -11.31
CA SER A 68 -21.37 5.89 -12.03
C SER A 68 -21.76 4.65 -11.21
N LYS A 69 -22.95 4.10 -11.45
CA LYS A 69 -23.46 2.95 -10.69
C LYS A 69 -22.58 1.72 -10.84
N THR A 70 -22.10 1.47 -12.03
CA THR A 70 -21.29 0.28 -12.36
C THR A 70 -19.79 0.56 -12.45
N GLY A 71 -19.36 1.83 -12.45
CA GLY A 71 -17.98 2.24 -12.76
C GLY A 71 -17.66 2.24 -14.27
N HIS A 72 -18.62 1.88 -15.13
CA HIS A 72 -18.48 1.85 -16.59
C HIS A 72 -19.40 2.81 -17.33
N GLU A 73 -20.50 3.20 -16.71
CA GLU A 73 -21.41 4.20 -17.26
C GLU A 73 -20.78 5.59 -17.14
N THR A 74 -21.12 6.48 -18.04
CA THR A 74 -20.63 7.86 -17.98
C THR A 74 -21.64 8.79 -17.33
N ASN A 75 -21.15 9.64 -16.46
CA ASN A 75 -21.84 10.77 -15.90
C ASN A 75 -21.37 12.05 -16.58
N GLU A 76 -22.22 13.07 -16.55
CA GLU A 76 -21.91 14.42 -17.02
C GLU A 76 -22.06 15.40 -15.88
N ILE A 77 -20.97 16.14 -15.57
CA ILE A 77 -20.93 17.09 -14.47
C ILE A 77 -20.57 18.47 -15.02
N ARG A 78 -21.35 19.49 -14.69
CA ARG A 78 -21.11 20.85 -15.16
C ARG A 78 -20.02 21.53 -14.36
N PHE A 79 -19.15 22.27 -15.07
CA PHE A 79 -18.21 23.20 -14.47
C PHE A 79 -18.91 24.51 -14.13
N VAL A 80 -18.46 25.14 -13.04
CA VAL A 80 -18.90 26.46 -12.61
C VAL A 80 -17.83 27.48 -12.99
N ARG A 81 -18.21 28.55 -13.62
CA ARG A 81 -17.33 29.65 -14.02
C ARG A 81 -16.94 30.46 -12.77
N THR A 82 -15.65 30.70 -12.56
CA THR A 82 -15.10 31.51 -11.47
C THR A 82 -14.61 32.86 -11.95
N ASP A 83 -14.15 32.97 -13.19
CA ASP A 83 -13.77 34.21 -13.85
C ASP A 83 -13.99 34.10 -15.38
N ASP A 84 -13.51 35.05 -16.16
CA ASP A 84 -13.70 35.09 -17.62
C ASP A 84 -12.99 33.98 -18.37
N ARG A 85 -12.04 33.30 -17.75
CA ARG A 85 -11.22 32.25 -18.34
C ARG A 85 -11.20 30.95 -17.56
N THR A 86 -11.61 30.95 -16.30
CA THR A 86 -11.46 29.83 -15.38
C THR A 86 -12.80 29.21 -15.01
N LEU A 87 -12.88 27.89 -15.10
CA LEU A 87 -14.03 27.11 -14.65
C LEU A 87 -13.55 26.03 -13.70
N VAL A 88 -14.36 25.75 -12.69
CA VAL A 88 -14.06 24.78 -11.63
C VAL A 88 -15.18 23.77 -11.52
N CYS A 89 -14.81 22.51 -11.36
CA CYS A 89 -15.71 21.42 -11.02
C CYS A 89 -15.23 20.78 -9.71
N ARG A 90 -16.14 20.63 -8.74
CA ARG A 90 -15.90 19.87 -7.52
C ARG A 90 -16.63 18.55 -7.59
N ILE A 91 -15.91 17.46 -7.37
CA ILE A 91 -16.46 16.12 -7.35
C ILE A 91 -15.88 15.32 -6.18
N THR A 92 -16.74 14.60 -5.46
CA THR A 92 -16.32 13.68 -4.40
C THR A 92 -16.47 12.25 -4.92
N PRO A 93 -15.36 11.53 -5.16
CA PRO A 93 -15.41 10.13 -5.60
C PRO A 93 -16.08 9.24 -4.55
N GLN A 94 -17.10 8.49 -4.95
CA GLN A 94 -17.84 7.58 -4.05
C GLN A 94 -17.49 6.10 -4.27
N ARG A 95 -16.88 5.77 -5.41
CA ARG A 95 -16.51 4.40 -5.77
C ARG A 95 -15.00 4.30 -5.99
N PRO A 96 -14.30 3.39 -5.30
CA PRO A 96 -12.89 3.09 -5.57
C PRO A 96 -12.69 2.44 -6.95
N GLY A 97 -11.44 2.44 -7.40
CA GLY A 97 -11.02 1.85 -8.66
C GLY A 97 -10.56 2.87 -9.69
N LEU A 98 -10.41 2.40 -10.92
CA LEU A 98 -9.96 3.23 -12.04
C LEU A 98 -11.13 3.91 -12.73
N HIS A 99 -11.02 5.22 -12.91
CA HIS A 99 -12.03 6.04 -13.59
C HIS A 99 -11.40 6.93 -14.63
N SER A 100 -12.11 7.14 -15.73
CA SER A 100 -11.70 8.06 -16.81
C SER A 100 -12.48 9.36 -16.73
N PHE A 101 -11.88 10.43 -17.22
CA PHE A 101 -12.56 11.71 -17.36
C PHE A 101 -11.99 12.55 -18.51
N ARG A 102 -12.88 13.33 -19.12
CA ARG A 102 -12.60 14.25 -20.21
C ARG A 102 -13.45 15.52 -20.06
N ALA A 103 -12.86 16.68 -20.29
CA ALA A 103 -13.61 17.90 -20.41
C ALA A 103 -14.08 18.11 -21.86
N GLU A 104 -15.36 18.42 -22.01
CA GLU A 104 -15.96 18.85 -23.25
C GLU A 104 -16.55 20.25 -23.06
N PHE A 105 -16.46 21.11 -24.06
CA PHE A 105 -16.90 22.50 -23.96
C PHE A 105 -17.71 22.93 -25.18
N SER A 106 -18.60 23.90 -24.97
CA SER A 106 -19.40 24.52 -26.00
C SER A 106 -19.31 26.03 -25.85
N LEU A 107 -19.15 26.72 -27.00
CA LEU A 107 -19.12 28.18 -27.07
C LEU A 107 -20.44 28.78 -27.53
N ASP A 108 -21.45 27.95 -27.84
CA ASP A 108 -22.73 28.31 -28.47
C ASP A 108 -23.96 27.74 -27.75
N LYS A 109 -23.94 27.73 -26.41
CA LYS A 109 -25.02 27.24 -25.55
C LYS A 109 -25.30 25.73 -25.67
N GLY A 110 -24.34 24.95 -26.11
CA GLY A 110 -24.49 23.50 -26.26
C GLY A 110 -25.00 23.04 -27.62
N ALA A 111 -25.06 23.94 -28.63
CA ALA A 111 -25.41 23.56 -29.98
C ALA A 111 -24.29 22.74 -30.62
N THR A 112 -23.02 23.12 -30.39
CA THR A 112 -21.83 22.40 -30.80
C THR A 112 -20.95 22.10 -29.59
N TRP A 113 -20.47 20.88 -29.50
CA TRP A 113 -19.52 20.48 -28.47
C TRP A 113 -18.14 20.24 -29.05
N LEU A 114 -17.13 20.66 -28.33
CA LEU A 114 -15.73 20.58 -28.70
C LEU A 114 -14.97 19.79 -27.62
N ARG A 115 -13.99 19.00 -28.01
CA ARG A 115 -13.05 18.35 -27.09
C ARG A 115 -11.61 18.67 -27.49
N ASP A 116 -10.74 18.74 -26.51
CA ASP A 116 -9.31 18.82 -26.75
C ASP A 116 -8.82 17.49 -27.36
N THR A 117 -7.84 17.56 -28.26
CA THR A 117 -7.17 16.40 -28.87
C THR A 117 -6.25 15.65 -27.89
N VAL A 118 -6.03 16.21 -26.68
CA VAL A 118 -5.28 15.54 -25.63
C VAL A 118 -6.00 14.25 -25.21
N PRO A 119 -5.28 13.14 -24.94
CA PRO A 119 -5.87 11.89 -24.45
C PRO A 119 -6.73 12.10 -23.20
N ASP A 120 -7.74 11.25 -23.03
CA ASP A 120 -8.56 11.24 -21.84
C ASP A 120 -7.68 11.07 -20.59
N ALA A 121 -8.00 11.82 -19.54
CA ALA A 121 -7.34 11.67 -18.26
C ALA A 121 -8.01 10.54 -17.47
N TRP A 122 -7.30 10.03 -16.47
CA TRP A 122 -7.79 8.97 -15.62
C TRP A 122 -7.32 9.13 -14.19
N ILE A 123 -8.06 8.53 -13.26
CA ILE A 123 -7.82 8.63 -11.83
C ILE A 123 -7.95 7.26 -11.19
N LEU A 124 -7.04 6.96 -10.26
CA LEU A 124 -7.20 5.88 -9.30
C LEU A 124 -7.80 6.44 -8.02
N VAL A 125 -8.97 5.94 -7.66
CA VAL A 125 -9.63 6.25 -6.39
C VAL A 125 -9.30 5.14 -5.40
N ASP A 126 -8.51 5.45 -4.39
CA ASP A 126 -8.17 4.51 -3.32
C ASP A 126 -9.37 4.29 -2.38
N PRO A 127 -9.64 3.06 -1.93
CA PRO A 127 -10.55 2.83 -0.83
C PRO A 127 -9.95 3.37 0.47
N PRO A 128 -10.75 3.90 1.42
CA PRO A 128 -10.24 4.63 2.57
C PRO A 128 -9.41 3.79 3.53
N GLN A 129 -9.63 2.48 3.54
CA GLN A 129 -8.92 1.56 4.43
C GLN A 129 -7.44 1.37 4.10
N VAL A 130 -6.96 1.75 2.91
CA VAL A 130 -5.52 1.69 2.59
C VAL A 130 -4.74 2.85 3.21
N ASP A 131 -5.44 3.86 3.72
CA ASP A 131 -4.82 4.99 4.41
C ASP A 131 -4.69 4.73 5.92
N GLY A 132 -3.52 4.95 6.49
CA GLY A 132 -3.23 4.64 7.88
C GLY A 132 -3.25 3.14 8.19
N LEU A 133 -2.91 2.30 7.21
CA LEU A 133 -2.88 0.85 7.33
C LEU A 133 -1.68 0.40 8.17
N ARG A 134 -1.95 -0.45 9.16
CA ARG A 134 -0.96 -1.05 10.06
C ARG A 134 -1.14 -2.56 10.04
N ILE A 135 -0.25 -3.24 9.31
CA ILE A 135 -0.36 -4.68 9.02
C ILE A 135 0.53 -5.49 9.96
N TYR A 136 -0.04 -6.48 10.60
CA TYR A 136 0.68 -7.55 11.24
C TYR A 136 0.73 -8.76 10.30
N THR A 137 1.90 -9.15 9.81
CA THR A 137 2.03 -10.35 8.98
C THR A 137 2.12 -11.58 9.87
N MET A 138 1.05 -12.35 9.89
CA MET A 138 0.95 -13.60 10.64
C MET A 138 1.48 -14.77 9.81
N ILE A 139 2.23 -15.64 10.46
CA ILE A 139 2.80 -16.85 9.88
C ILE A 139 1.97 -18.06 10.35
N PRO A 140 1.03 -18.58 9.54
CA PRO A 140 0.10 -19.62 9.95
C PRO A 140 0.79 -20.89 10.47
N SER A 141 1.92 -21.30 9.86
CA SER A 141 2.65 -22.52 10.24
C SER A 141 3.16 -22.55 11.69
N VAL A 142 3.34 -21.37 12.32
CA VAL A 142 3.75 -21.25 13.74
C VAL A 142 2.65 -20.70 14.64
N SER A 143 1.48 -20.39 14.08
CA SER A 143 0.37 -19.75 14.82
C SER A 143 -0.72 -20.74 15.26
N GLY A 144 -0.56 -22.02 14.95
CA GLY A 144 -1.51 -23.06 15.32
C GLY A 144 -2.74 -23.09 14.41
N THR A 145 -3.91 -23.32 15.00
CA THR A 145 -5.18 -23.44 14.27
C THR A 145 -5.94 -22.10 14.20
N VAL A 146 -7.00 -22.05 13.41
CA VAL A 146 -7.91 -20.88 13.36
C VAL A 146 -8.49 -20.49 14.72
N ALA A 147 -8.58 -21.42 15.68
CA ALA A 147 -8.95 -21.09 17.05
C ALA A 147 -7.85 -20.31 17.77
N ASP A 148 -6.59 -20.69 17.55
CA ASP A 148 -5.43 -19.97 18.09
C ASP A 148 -5.32 -18.58 17.46
N TRP A 149 -5.57 -18.46 16.14
CA TRP A 149 -5.57 -17.17 15.44
C TRP A 149 -6.61 -16.21 16.02
N LYS A 150 -7.80 -16.72 16.42
CA LYS A 150 -8.82 -15.90 17.11
C LYS A 150 -8.33 -15.37 18.44
N ALA A 151 -7.61 -16.18 19.21
CA ALA A 151 -7.04 -15.75 20.49
C ALA A 151 -5.99 -14.65 20.30
N ASP A 152 -5.20 -14.71 19.21
CA ASP A 152 -4.18 -13.72 18.88
C ASP A 152 -4.74 -12.36 18.45
N LEU A 153 -5.98 -12.28 17.94
CA LEU A 153 -6.59 -11.03 17.52
C LEU A 153 -6.53 -9.94 18.59
N LYS A 154 -6.81 -10.31 19.85
CA LYS A 154 -6.77 -9.36 20.98
C LYS A 154 -5.37 -8.79 21.20
N ARG A 155 -4.34 -9.64 21.16
CA ARG A 155 -2.94 -9.24 21.32
C ARG A 155 -2.50 -8.32 20.19
N ILE A 156 -2.81 -8.68 18.95
CA ILE A 156 -2.45 -7.92 17.74
C ILE A 156 -3.16 -6.56 17.74
N SER A 157 -4.44 -6.53 18.04
CA SER A 157 -5.22 -5.29 18.16
C SER A 157 -4.71 -4.37 19.27
N ALA A 158 -4.28 -4.93 20.42
CA ALA A 158 -3.72 -4.15 21.51
C ALA A 158 -2.42 -3.41 21.14
N MET A 159 -1.66 -3.93 20.15
CA MET A 159 -0.51 -3.25 19.57
C MET A 159 -0.92 -2.20 18.50
N GLY A 160 -2.22 -1.91 18.32
CA GLY A 160 -2.72 -0.90 17.39
C GLY A 160 -2.68 -1.30 15.92
N PHE A 161 -2.45 -2.58 15.59
CA PHE A 161 -2.61 -3.06 14.22
C PHE A 161 -4.09 -3.09 13.85
N ASN A 162 -4.41 -2.72 12.61
CA ASN A 162 -5.76 -2.70 12.08
C ASN A 162 -5.95 -3.65 10.89
N ALA A 163 -4.90 -4.40 10.55
CA ALA A 163 -4.95 -5.45 9.53
C ALA A 163 -4.01 -6.61 9.87
N ILE A 164 -4.38 -7.81 9.45
CA ILE A 164 -3.55 -9.02 9.53
C ILE A 164 -3.36 -9.54 8.10
N HIS A 165 -2.10 -9.63 7.68
CA HIS A 165 -1.71 -10.33 6.48
C HIS A 165 -1.46 -11.80 6.83
N LEU A 166 -2.25 -12.67 6.24
CA LEU A 166 -2.08 -14.12 6.31
C LEU A 166 -1.19 -14.56 5.16
N LEU A 167 -0.06 -15.20 5.44
CA LEU A 167 0.63 -15.94 4.37
C LEU A 167 -0.35 -16.95 3.75
N PRO A 168 -0.12 -17.43 2.52
CA PRO A 168 -1.09 -18.29 1.85
C PRO A 168 -1.56 -19.43 2.76
N VAL A 169 -2.88 -19.53 2.92
CA VAL A 169 -3.54 -20.55 3.77
C VAL A 169 -4.13 -21.70 2.98
N THR A 170 -3.94 -21.68 1.65
CA THR A 170 -4.38 -22.71 0.72
C THR A 170 -3.81 -24.08 1.07
N THR A 171 -4.46 -25.15 0.61
CA THR A 171 -3.95 -26.51 0.80
C THR A 171 -2.53 -26.64 0.25
N LEU A 172 -1.62 -27.10 1.09
CA LEU A 172 -0.19 -27.13 0.81
C LEU A 172 0.24 -28.40 0.06
N ASP A 173 1.25 -28.27 -0.78
CA ASP A 173 1.92 -29.40 -1.43
C ASP A 173 2.97 -30.04 -0.51
N THR A 174 3.67 -31.03 -0.99
CA THR A 174 4.60 -31.89 -0.24
C THR A 174 5.78 -31.17 0.39
N SER A 175 6.20 -30.03 -0.14
CA SER A 175 7.22 -29.17 0.49
C SER A 175 6.72 -28.46 1.76
N GLU A 176 5.40 -28.43 1.95
CA GLU A 176 4.73 -27.71 3.03
C GLU A 176 5.08 -26.21 3.06
N SER A 177 5.49 -25.64 1.93
CA SER A 177 5.64 -24.19 1.75
C SER A 177 4.27 -23.55 1.53
N PRO A 178 3.92 -22.43 2.20
CA PRO A 178 2.68 -21.71 1.93
C PRO A 178 2.56 -21.25 0.48
N TYR A 179 3.69 -21.04 -0.20
CA TYR A 179 3.74 -20.62 -1.61
C TYR A 179 3.70 -21.80 -2.60
N ALA A 180 3.71 -23.06 -2.12
CA ALA A 180 3.54 -24.27 -2.93
C ALA A 180 2.12 -24.84 -2.73
N ALA A 181 1.14 -24.21 -3.34
CA ALA A 181 -0.26 -24.63 -3.19
C ALA A 181 -0.51 -25.96 -3.94
N LYS A 182 -1.23 -26.88 -3.30
CA LYS A 182 -1.78 -28.09 -3.89
C LYS A 182 -3.18 -27.87 -4.43
N ASP A 183 -4.01 -27.15 -3.67
CA ASP A 183 -5.34 -26.69 -4.06
C ASP A 183 -5.52 -25.23 -3.70
N LEU A 184 -6.03 -24.44 -4.65
CA LEU A 184 -6.16 -22.99 -4.53
C LEU A 184 -7.45 -22.53 -3.87
N PHE A 185 -8.46 -23.40 -3.75
CA PHE A 185 -9.82 -23.05 -3.33
C PHE A 185 -10.21 -23.63 -1.97
N ASP A 186 -9.25 -24.18 -1.23
CA ASP A 186 -9.49 -24.75 0.09
C ASP A 186 -8.38 -24.36 1.06
N ILE A 187 -8.68 -24.37 2.36
CA ILE A 187 -7.72 -24.10 3.44
C ILE A 187 -7.00 -25.40 3.84
N ASP A 188 -5.71 -25.30 4.15
CA ASP A 188 -4.94 -26.46 4.59
C ASP A 188 -5.47 -27.02 5.93
N HIS A 189 -5.62 -28.34 5.99
CA HIS A 189 -6.18 -29.07 7.14
C HIS A 189 -5.39 -28.84 8.43
N ARG A 190 -4.10 -28.53 8.38
CA ARG A 190 -3.26 -28.27 9.57
C ARG A 190 -3.65 -27.00 10.32
N TYR A 191 -4.35 -26.09 9.67
CA TYR A 191 -4.86 -24.87 10.28
C TYR A 191 -6.26 -25.04 10.90
N LEU A 192 -6.84 -26.24 10.77
CA LEU A 192 -8.18 -26.55 11.23
C LEU A 192 -8.19 -27.20 12.61
N MET A 193 -9.27 -26.99 13.33
CA MET A 193 -9.52 -27.67 14.61
C MET A 193 -9.94 -29.12 14.34
N GLU A 194 -9.25 -30.07 14.97
CA GLU A 194 -9.61 -31.48 14.88
C GLU A 194 -10.94 -31.79 15.59
N GLY A 195 -11.68 -32.77 15.07
CA GLY A 195 -12.93 -33.24 15.66
C GLY A 195 -14.13 -32.31 15.56
N VAL A 196 -14.00 -31.18 14.87
CA VAL A 196 -15.09 -30.25 14.60
C VAL A 196 -15.84 -30.70 13.32
N ARG A 197 -17.18 -30.69 13.36
CA ARG A 197 -18.03 -31.11 12.22
C ARG A 197 -18.04 -30.10 11.06
N GLN A 198 -17.57 -28.87 11.28
CA GLN A 198 -17.49 -27.83 10.25
C GLN A 198 -16.37 -28.15 9.28
N ASP A 199 -16.62 -27.92 7.99
CA ASP A 199 -15.58 -27.97 6.96
C ASP A 199 -14.56 -26.84 7.14
N GLY A 200 -13.46 -26.89 6.39
CA GLY A 200 -12.34 -25.96 6.52
C GLY A 200 -12.71 -24.50 6.26
N LEU A 201 -13.48 -24.25 5.22
CA LEU A 201 -13.92 -22.90 4.86
C LEU A 201 -14.86 -22.31 5.90
N SER A 202 -15.79 -23.11 6.45
CA SER A 202 -16.67 -22.65 7.55
C SER A 202 -15.92 -22.29 8.82
N GLN A 203 -14.81 -23.00 9.12
CA GLN A 203 -13.94 -22.63 10.25
C GLN A 203 -13.21 -21.30 9.99
N LEU A 204 -12.75 -21.08 8.76
CA LEU A 204 -12.13 -19.82 8.34
C LEU A 204 -13.15 -18.67 8.37
N GLU A 205 -14.37 -18.88 7.85
CA GLU A 205 -15.44 -17.87 7.87
C GLU A 205 -15.74 -17.40 9.30
N ASN A 206 -15.74 -18.31 10.25
CA ASN A 206 -15.91 -18.01 11.66
C ASN A 206 -14.74 -17.15 12.23
N TYR A 207 -13.49 -17.35 11.75
CA TYR A 207 -12.37 -16.48 12.08
C TYR A 207 -12.55 -15.09 11.47
N ILE A 208 -12.99 -15.02 10.20
CA ILE A 208 -13.26 -13.77 9.48
C ILE A 208 -14.34 -12.93 10.20
N GLU A 209 -15.40 -13.57 10.69
CA GLU A 209 -16.45 -12.89 11.47
C GLU A 209 -15.90 -12.26 12.75
N VAL A 210 -15.04 -12.98 13.48
CA VAL A 210 -14.42 -12.44 14.71
C VAL A 210 -13.45 -11.30 14.38
N ALA A 211 -12.66 -11.42 13.32
CA ALA A 211 -11.78 -10.35 12.85
C ALA A 211 -12.58 -9.09 12.46
N ARG A 212 -13.66 -9.27 11.69
CA ARG A 212 -14.58 -8.18 11.31
C ARG A 212 -15.20 -7.49 12.53
N ALA A 213 -15.69 -8.27 13.49
CA ALA A 213 -16.27 -7.74 14.72
C ALA A 213 -15.23 -6.96 15.55
N GLY A 214 -13.97 -7.37 15.52
CA GLY A 214 -12.83 -6.67 16.12
C GLY A 214 -12.29 -5.49 15.29
N SER A 215 -12.92 -5.16 14.16
CA SER A 215 -12.43 -4.13 13.21
C SER A 215 -11.02 -4.39 12.69
N ILE A 216 -10.63 -5.65 12.59
CA ILE A 216 -9.39 -6.13 11.99
C ILE A 216 -9.66 -6.56 10.55
N ARG A 217 -8.96 -5.96 9.62
CA ARG A 217 -8.99 -6.30 8.20
C ARG A 217 -8.11 -7.51 7.94
N LEU A 218 -8.50 -8.36 7.01
CA LEU A 218 -7.66 -9.47 6.58
C LEU A 218 -7.05 -9.18 5.21
N VAL A 219 -5.78 -9.53 5.06
CA VAL A 219 -5.05 -9.44 3.79
C VAL A 219 -4.72 -10.87 3.39
N PHE A 220 -5.32 -11.34 2.29
CA PHE A 220 -5.06 -12.66 1.75
C PHE A 220 -3.94 -12.60 0.70
N ASP A 221 -2.98 -13.50 0.84
CA ASP A 221 -1.83 -13.61 -0.05
C ASP A 221 -2.13 -14.53 -1.23
N LEU A 222 -1.96 -14.05 -2.44
CA LEU A 222 -2.31 -14.73 -3.69
C LEU A 222 -1.06 -14.99 -4.54
N VAL A 223 -0.82 -16.26 -4.81
CA VAL A 223 0.26 -16.72 -5.69
C VAL A 223 -0.30 -16.91 -7.10
N LEU A 224 0.21 -16.17 -8.09
CA LEU A 224 -0.39 -16.09 -9.41
C LEU A 224 0.45 -16.70 -10.53
N ASN A 225 1.75 -16.83 -10.35
CA ASN A 225 2.69 -17.22 -11.41
C ASN A 225 3.19 -18.67 -11.32
N HIS A 226 3.03 -19.32 -10.17
CA HIS A 226 3.48 -20.69 -9.94
C HIS A 226 2.55 -21.46 -9.01
N ILE A 227 2.76 -22.79 -8.94
CA ILE A 227 1.98 -23.68 -8.09
C ILE A 227 2.85 -24.87 -7.67
N GLY A 228 2.45 -25.64 -6.66
CA GLY A 228 3.18 -26.84 -6.22
C GLY A 228 3.26 -27.92 -7.30
N VAL A 229 4.39 -28.62 -7.38
CA VAL A 229 4.65 -29.65 -8.39
C VAL A 229 3.63 -30.81 -8.39
N ASN A 230 3.00 -31.11 -7.24
CA ASN A 230 1.97 -32.15 -7.11
C ASN A 230 0.56 -31.56 -7.01
N SER A 231 0.37 -30.31 -7.45
CA SER A 231 -0.92 -29.66 -7.36
C SER A 231 -2.02 -30.34 -8.14
N THR A 232 -3.25 -30.02 -7.79
CA THR A 232 -4.46 -30.47 -8.51
C THR A 232 -4.45 -29.96 -9.95
N MET A 233 -3.92 -28.75 -10.19
CA MET A 233 -3.78 -28.16 -11.52
C MET A 233 -2.84 -28.97 -12.41
N VAL A 234 -1.64 -29.31 -11.92
CA VAL A 234 -0.65 -30.12 -12.66
C VAL A 234 -1.25 -31.46 -13.10
N ARG A 235 -2.04 -32.10 -12.23
CA ARG A 235 -2.64 -33.42 -12.53
C ARG A 235 -3.81 -33.35 -13.50
N ARG A 236 -4.65 -32.31 -13.42
CA ARG A 236 -5.89 -32.21 -14.20
C ARG A 236 -5.70 -31.50 -15.54
N ALA A 237 -4.76 -30.57 -15.59
CA ALA A 237 -4.51 -29.74 -16.75
C ALA A 237 -2.99 -29.53 -16.95
N PRO A 238 -2.21 -30.58 -17.26
CA PRO A 238 -0.76 -30.47 -17.40
C PRO A 238 -0.33 -29.46 -18.48
N ASP A 239 -1.16 -29.25 -19.49
CA ASP A 239 -0.91 -28.23 -20.54
C ASP A 239 -0.96 -26.78 -20.01
N TRP A 240 -1.48 -26.57 -18.81
CA TRP A 240 -1.47 -25.27 -18.16
C TRP A 240 -0.12 -24.93 -17.52
N ILE A 241 0.84 -25.86 -17.54
CA ILE A 241 2.16 -25.70 -16.94
C ILE A 241 3.20 -25.52 -18.06
N VAL A 242 4.17 -24.64 -17.83
CA VAL A 242 5.25 -24.42 -18.79
C VAL A 242 6.07 -25.69 -18.98
N PRO A 243 6.20 -26.23 -20.20
CA PRO A 243 6.96 -27.47 -20.43
C PRO A 243 8.47 -27.23 -20.35
N ASP A 244 9.20 -28.22 -19.80
CA ASP A 244 10.67 -28.27 -19.81
C ASP A 244 11.16 -29.72 -19.92
N GLN A 245 11.66 -30.07 -21.08
CA GLN A 245 12.16 -31.43 -21.37
C GLN A 245 13.39 -31.84 -20.53
N ASN A 246 14.07 -30.89 -19.91
CA ASN A 246 15.23 -31.17 -19.04
C ASN A 246 14.82 -31.53 -17.61
N GLN A 247 13.54 -31.42 -17.26
CA GLN A 247 13.02 -31.81 -15.96
C GLN A 247 12.42 -33.21 -16.00
N PRO A 248 12.61 -34.03 -14.94
CA PRO A 248 12.13 -35.43 -14.92
C PRO A 248 10.61 -35.54 -15.10
N ASP A 249 9.85 -34.57 -14.65
CA ASP A 249 8.38 -34.48 -14.77
C ASP A 249 7.90 -33.66 -15.97
N GLY A 250 8.83 -33.12 -16.76
CA GLY A 250 8.55 -32.38 -17.98
C GLY A 250 8.12 -30.91 -17.77
N PHE A 251 8.23 -30.35 -16.53
CA PHE A 251 7.72 -29.01 -16.20
C PHE A 251 8.81 -28.05 -15.75
N GLN A 252 8.72 -26.80 -16.22
CA GLN A 252 9.65 -25.76 -15.85
C GLN A 252 9.44 -25.31 -14.41
N ARG A 253 10.55 -25.21 -13.67
CA ARG A 253 10.59 -24.73 -12.29
C ARG A 253 10.58 -23.21 -12.20
N ALA A 254 9.93 -22.68 -11.18
CA ALA A 254 10.03 -21.26 -10.82
C ALA A 254 11.46 -20.94 -10.35
N ARG A 255 11.90 -19.71 -10.64
CA ARG A 255 13.27 -19.25 -10.36
C ARG A 255 13.25 -17.86 -9.72
N TYR A 256 14.30 -17.56 -8.97
CA TYR A 256 14.55 -16.25 -8.42
C TYR A 256 16.03 -15.86 -8.60
N TRP A 257 16.26 -14.56 -8.66
CA TRP A 257 17.60 -14.02 -8.84
C TRP A 257 18.26 -13.73 -7.49
N THR A 258 19.54 -14.07 -7.37
CA THR A 258 20.40 -13.71 -6.23
C THR A 258 21.68 -13.05 -6.76
N ASN A 259 22.47 -12.42 -5.86
CA ASN A 259 23.83 -11.90 -6.21
C ASN A 259 24.78 -12.99 -6.74
N GLN A 260 24.45 -14.26 -6.57
CA GLN A 260 25.21 -15.41 -7.09
C GLN A 260 24.61 -16.02 -8.37
N GLY A 261 23.57 -15.39 -8.95
CA GLY A 261 22.85 -15.84 -10.12
C GLY A 261 21.48 -16.46 -9.83
N TRP A 262 20.89 -17.07 -10.85
CA TRP A 262 19.58 -17.70 -10.76
C TRP A 262 19.59 -18.91 -9.82
N ARG A 263 18.58 -18.98 -8.95
CA ARG A 263 18.25 -20.13 -8.11
C ARG A 263 16.89 -20.68 -8.49
N THR A 264 16.68 -21.97 -8.27
CA THR A 264 15.45 -22.69 -8.65
C THR A 264 14.73 -23.18 -7.39
N TRP A 265 13.44 -22.96 -7.33
CA TRP A 265 12.55 -23.62 -6.37
C TRP A 265 12.10 -24.96 -6.98
N ASN A 266 12.62 -26.06 -6.45
CA ASN A 266 12.37 -27.39 -7.00
C ASN A 266 10.96 -27.92 -6.78
N ASP A 267 10.23 -27.33 -5.85
CA ASP A 267 8.86 -27.65 -5.45
C ASP A 267 7.78 -26.83 -6.17
N LEU A 268 8.19 -25.91 -7.08
CA LEU A 268 7.29 -24.99 -7.77
C LEU A 268 7.39 -25.10 -9.28
N VAL A 269 6.26 -25.18 -9.96
CA VAL A 269 6.16 -25.15 -11.43
C VAL A 269 5.46 -23.88 -11.91
N LEU A 270 5.87 -23.41 -13.11
CA LEU A 270 5.34 -22.17 -13.69
C LEU A 270 4.03 -22.39 -14.43
N ILE A 271 3.05 -21.53 -14.19
CA ILE A 271 1.79 -21.49 -14.92
C ILE A 271 2.02 -20.88 -16.31
N ASN A 272 1.49 -21.52 -17.36
CA ASN A 272 1.77 -21.20 -18.77
C ASN A 272 0.80 -20.15 -19.35
N TYR A 273 0.91 -18.90 -18.92
CA TYR A 273 0.11 -17.80 -19.48
C TYR A 273 0.42 -17.49 -20.94
N GLU A 274 1.55 -17.96 -21.47
CA GLU A 274 2.00 -17.77 -22.86
C GLU A 274 1.75 -19.00 -23.73
N HIS A 275 0.87 -19.93 -23.30
CA HIS A 275 0.54 -21.14 -24.05
C HIS A 275 0.18 -20.82 -25.50
N PRO A 276 0.67 -21.58 -26.52
CA PRO A 276 0.41 -21.31 -27.95
C PRO A 276 -1.09 -21.24 -28.29
N SER A 277 -1.92 -22.10 -27.69
CA SER A 277 -3.36 -22.08 -27.87
C SER A 277 -4.01 -20.93 -27.10
N GLU A 278 -4.74 -20.06 -27.81
CA GLU A 278 -5.52 -18.98 -27.19
C GLU A 278 -6.62 -19.53 -26.26
N ALA A 279 -7.25 -20.62 -26.63
CA ALA A 279 -8.28 -21.25 -25.80
C ALA A 279 -7.74 -21.63 -24.43
N ILE A 280 -6.56 -22.28 -24.37
CA ILE A 280 -5.91 -22.68 -23.11
C ILE A 280 -5.48 -21.43 -22.32
N ARG A 281 -4.93 -20.38 -22.96
CA ARG A 281 -4.62 -19.13 -22.25
C ARG A 281 -5.85 -18.51 -21.59
N LEU A 282 -7.00 -18.54 -22.27
CA LEU A 282 -8.25 -18.02 -21.71
C LEU A 282 -8.75 -18.86 -20.53
N GLU A 283 -8.65 -20.19 -20.61
CA GLU A 283 -8.98 -21.09 -19.52
C GLU A 283 -8.11 -20.86 -18.28
N ILE A 284 -6.79 -20.76 -18.45
CA ILE A 284 -5.84 -20.45 -17.37
C ILE A 284 -6.21 -19.11 -16.71
N ARG A 285 -6.39 -18.07 -17.52
CA ARG A 285 -6.72 -16.73 -17.03
C ARG A 285 -8.07 -16.71 -16.30
N ALA A 286 -9.07 -17.42 -16.79
CA ALA A 286 -10.36 -17.53 -16.13
C ALA A 286 -10.23 -18.22 -14.76
N TYR A 287 -9.60 -19.39 -14.72
CA TYR A 287 -9.38 -20.14 -13.48
C TYR A 287 -8.61 -19.35 -12.42
N MET A 288 -7.52 -18.68 -12.81
CA MET A 288 -6.72 -17.86 -11.89
C MET A 288 -7.45 -16.57 -11.48
N THR A 289 -8.35 -16.06 -12.32
CA THR A 289 -9.23 -14.95 -11.94
C THR A 289 -10.27 -15.41 -10.91
N ASP A 290 -10.87 -16.57 -11.11
CA ASP A 290 -11.83 -17.17 -10.15
C ASP A 290 -11.14 -17.44 -8.79
N TYR A 291 -9.90 -17.92 -8.80
CA TYR A 291 -9.09 -18.07 -7.59
C TYR A 291 -8.93 -16.74 -6.84
N ALA A 292 -8.55 -15.69 -7.54
CA ALA A 292 -8.35 -14.39 -6.91
C ALA A 292 -9.68 -13.78 -6.39
N LEU A 293 -10.76 -13.92 -7.15
CA LEU A 293 -12.09 -13.47 -6.73
C LEU A 293 -12.61 -14.26 -5.52
N PHE A 294 -12.31 -15.57 -5.46
CA PHE A 294 -12.68 -16.42 -4.33
C PHE A 294 -12.09 -15.90 -3.00
N TRP A 295 -10.80 -15.59 -2.96
CA TRP A 295 -10.16 -15.05 -1.75
C TRP A 295 -10.47 -13.56 -1.53
N ALA A 296 -10.68 -12.79 -2.60
CA ALA A 296 -11.10 -11.40 -2.50
C ALA A 296 -12.47 -11.22 -1.84
N LYS A 297 -13.39 -12.18 -2.01
CA LYS A 297 -14.67 -12.23 -1.28
C LYS A 297 -14.43 -12.19 0.22
N TYR A 298 -13.55 -13.03 0.74
CA TYR A 298 -13.22 -13.07 2.17
C TYR A 298 -12.48 -11.82 2.66
N ALA A 299 -11.60 -11.25 1.82
CA ALA A 299 -11.02 -9.95 2.11
C ALA A 299 -12.08 -8.84 2.21
N ASN A 300 -13.04 -8.82 1.27
CA ASN A 300 -14.14 -7.86 1.24
C ASN A 300 -15.00 -7.91 2.51
N ASP A 301 -15.23 -9.09 3.07
CA ASP A 301 -16.04 -9.29 4.28
C ASP A 301 -15.47 -8.57 5.51
N THR A 302 -14.17 -8.28 5.52
CA THR A 302 -13.50 -7.50 6.58
C THR A 302 -13.12 -6.08 6.15
N GLY A 303 -13.45 -5.66 4.92
CA GLY A 303 -12.93 -4.43 4.32
C GLY A 303 -11.41 -4.46 4.15
N GLY A 304 -10.87 -5.64 3.84
CA GLY A 304 -9.44 -5.94 3.76
C GLY A 304 -8.84 -5.77 2.38
N LEU A 305 -7.77 -6.53 2.13
CA LEU A 305 -6.96 -6.44 0.93
C LEU A 305 -6.63 -7.84 0.39
N VAL A 306 -6.20 -7.89 -0.87
CA VAL A 306 -5.40 -9.00 -1.40
C VAL A 306 -3.97 -8.54 -1.62
N ARG A 307 -3.00 -9.41 -1.31
CA ARG A 307 -1.58 -9.21 -1.64
C ARG A 307 -1.21 -10.13 -2.77
N PHE A 308 -0.62 -9.61 -3.82
CA PHE A 308 -0.10 -10.38 -4.93
C PHE A 308 1.37 -10.71 -4.67
N ASP A 309 1.65 -11.98 -4.53
CA ASP A 309 3.00 -12.52 -4.41
C ASP A 309 3.74 -12.41 -5.74
N ASN A 310 5.01 -11.99 -5.69
CA ASN A 310 5.95 -12.01 -6.81
C ASN A 310 5.33 -11.51 -8.15
N LEU A 311 4.59 -10.39 -8.10
CA LEU A 311 3.79 -9.90 -9.22
C LEU A 311 4.62 -9.60 -10.48
N HIS A 312 5.88 -9.21 -10.32
CA HIS A 312 6.80 -8.91 -11.42
C HIS A 312 7.16 -10.13 -12.29
N SER A 313 6.91 -11.34 -11.79
CA SER A 313 7.09 -12.60 -12.53
C SER A 313 5.80 -13.11 -13.19
N SER A 314 4.70 -12.37 -13.09
CA SER A 314 3.41 -12.74 -13.66
C SER A 314 3.17 -12.09 -15.03
N ASP A 315 2.29 -12.70 -15.84
CA ASP A 315 1.92 -12.17 -17.17
C ASP A 315 1.22 -10.80 -17.06
N PRO A 316 1.74 -9.73 -17.69
CA PRO A 316 1.19 -8.37 -17.53
C PRO A 316 -0.25 -8.22 -18.05
N ASP A 317 -0.63 -8.95 -19.10
CA ASP A 317 -1.97 -8.88 -19.67
C ASP A 317 -2.99 -9.60 -18.80
N PHE A 318 -2.60 -10.73 -18.21
CA PHE A 318 -3.39 -11.41 -17.20
C PHE A 318 -3.62 -10.49 -15.99
N ILE A 319 -2.56 -9.90 -15.42
CA ILE A 319 -2.67 -9.01 -14.26
C ILE A 319 -3.62 -7.84 -14.53
N GLY A 320 -3.52 -7.22 -15.70
CA GLY A 320 -4.44 -6.14 -16.05
C GLY A 320 -5.90 -6.57 -16.14
N GLY A 321 -6.19 -7.76 -16.65
CA GLY A 321 -7.53 -8.35 -16.68
C GLY A 321 -8.04 -8.70 -15.28
N LEU A 322 -7.18 -9.32 -14.48
CA LEU A 322 -7.46 -9.72 -13.10
C LEU A 322 -7.81 -8.51 -12.21
N THR A 323 -6.97 -7.48 -12.21
CA THR A 323 -7.21 -6.28 -11.38
C THR A 323 -8.46 -5.54 -11.81
N ALA A 324 -8.78 -5.51 -13.12
CA ALA A 324 -10.05 -4.98 -13.60
C ALA A 324 -11.26 -5.79 -13.10
N ALA A 325 -11.15 -7.12 -13.04
CA ALA A 325 -12.19 -7.98 -12.48
C ALA A 325 -12.39 -7.73 -10.98
N LEU A 326 -11.30 -7.63 -10.21
CA LEU A 326 -11.33 -7.31 -8.78
C LEU A 326 -11.98 -5.94 -8.50
N HIS A 327 -11.59 -4.90 -9.21
CA HIS A 327 -12.20 -3.57 -9.07
C HIS A 327 -13.69 -3.54 -9.44
N ARG A 328 -14.13 -4.40 -10.36
CA ARG A 328 -15.54 -4.51 -10.76
C ARG A 328 -16.36 -5.22 -9.68
N GLU A 329 -15.90 -6.38 -9.21
CA GLU A 329 -16.65 -7.24 -8.29
C GLU A 329 -16.51 -6.77 -6.83
N TYR A 330 -15.30 -6.36 -6.43
CA TYR A 330 -14.98 -5.97 -5.05
C TYR A 330 -14.23 -4.63 -5.01
N PRO A 331 -14.85 -3.51 -5.39
CA PRO A 331 -14.16 -2.21 -5.49
C PRO A 331 -13.61 -1.71 -4.16
N GLN A 332 -14.10 -2.22 -3.02
CA GLN A 332 -13.60 -1.87 -1.70
C GLN A 332 -12.39 -2.70 -1.26
N VAL A 333 -12.03 -3.77 -1.97
CA VAL A 333 -10.83 -4.55 -1.65
C VAL A 333 -9.59 -3.80 -2.11
N GLY A 334 -8.66 -3.54 -1.18
CA GLY A 334 -7.39 -2.95 -1.51
C GLY A 334 -6.45 -3.94 -2.23
N LEU A 335 -5.68 -3.45 -3.19
CA LEU A 335 -4.70 -4.24 -3.93
C LEU A 335 -3.29 -3.87 -3.46
N LEU A 336 -2.63 -4.79 -2.78
CA LEU A 336 -1.22 -4.70 -2.35
C LEU A 336 -0.38 -5.63 -3.23
N ALA A 337 0.74 -5.17 -3.75
CA ALA A 337 1.60 -5.99 -4.60
C ALA A 337 3.04 -6.06 -4.11
N GLU A 338 3.62 -7.23 -4.13
CA GLU A 338 5.05 -7.41 -4.19
C GLU A 338 5.48 -7.26 -5.65
N TYR A 339 5.94 -6.07 -6.00
CA TYR A 339 6.27 -5.70 -7.37
C TYR A 339 7.60 -4.98 -7.44
N PHE A 340 8.65 -5.73 -7.78
CA PHE A 340 10.02 -5.25 -7.89
C PHE A 340 10.38 -5.07 -9.37
N THR A 341 10.50 -3.82 -9.80
CA THR A 341 10.83 -3.47 -11.17
C THR A 341 11.55 -2.11 -11.20
N ASP A 342 12.02 -1.70 -12.38
CA ASP A 342 12.56 -0.36 -12.56
C ASP A 342 11.50 0.74 -12.37
N GLU A 343 11.96 1.94 -12.03
CA GLU A 343 11.08 3.09 -11.75
C GLU A 343 10.13 3.40 -12.92
N SER A 344 10.63 3.37 -14.15
CA SER A 344 9.82 3.70 -15.34
C SER A 344 8.67 2.71 -15.54
N SER A 345 8.95 1.42 -15.39
CA SER A 345 7.95 0.35 -15.44
C SER A 345 6.96 0.47 -14.29
N LEU A 346 7.45 0.70 -13.06
CA LEU A 346 6.61 0.85 -11.88
C LEU A 346 5.60 2.01 -12.03
N LEU A 347 6.10 3.20 -12.39
CA LEU A 347 5.25 4.40 -12.51
C LEU A 347 4.24 4.31 -13.67
N ARG A 348 4.49 3.46 -14.65
CA ARG A 348 3.57 3.19 -15.74
C ARG A 348 2.53 2.14 -15.37
N THR A 349 2.97 0.98 -14.86
CA THR A 349 2.11 -0.20 -14.72
C THR A 349 1.31 -0.22 -13.42
N ALA A 350 1.88 0.16 -12.29
CA ALA A 350 1.18 0.11 -11.01
C ALA A 350 -0.11 0.96 -11.00
N PRO A 351 -0.09 2.22 -11.49
CA PRO A 351 -1.32 2.99 -11.64
C PRO A 351 -2.31 2.39 -12.64
N GLN A 352 -1.84 1.88 -13.78
CA GLN A 352 -2.70 1.29 -14.81
C GLN A 352 -3.38 -0.01 -14.37
N TRP A 353 -2.75 -0.76 -13.47
CA TRP A 353 -3.37 -1.94 -12.85
C TRP A 353 -4.23 -1.58 -11.62
N GLY A 354 -4.27 -0.29 -11.24
CA GLY A 354 -5.03 0.16 -10.10
C GLY A 354 -4.50 -0.38 -8.77
N LEU A 355 -3.18 -0.62 -8.66
CA LEU A 355 -2.56 -1.08 -7.42
C LEU A 355 -2.59 0.04 -6.38
N ASN A 356 -3.16 -0.27 -5.21
CA ASN A 356 -3.27 0.70 -4.14
C ASN A 356 -1.96 0.88 -3.38
N LEU A 357 -1.25 -0.22 -3.14
CA LEU A 357 0.00 -0.25 -2.38
C LEU A 357 1.03 -1.17 -3.03
N ILE A 358 2.29 -0.78 -2.98
CA ILE A 358 3.44 -1.61 -3.36
C ILE A 358 4.27 -1.88 -2.11
N LEU A 359 4.77 -3.11 -1.96
CA LEU A 359 5.69 -3.46 -0.88
C LEU A 359 7.01 -2.70 -1.03
N ALA A 360 7.32 -1.88 -0.03
CA ALA A 360 8.64 -1.25 0.11
C ALA A 360 9.63 -2.20 0.78
N THR A 361 10.91 -2.01 0.50
CA THR A 361 12.00 -2.86 1.01
C THR A 361 13.02 -2.10 1.86
N PRO A 362 12.62 -1.41 2.94
CA PRO A 362 13.52 -0.55 3.73
C PRO A 362 14.67 -1.33 4.39
N TRP A 363 14.54 -2.63 4.59
CA TRP A 363 15.58 -3.52 5.13
C TRP A 363 16.80 -3.68 4.21
N ASN A 364 16.66 -3.41 2.90
CA ASN A 364 17.78 -3.43 1.96
C ASN A 364 18.72 -2.22 2.17
N TYR A 365 18.24 -1.16 2.82
CA TYR A 365 18.98 0.08 3.05
C TYR A 365 19.52 0.14 4.47
N LYS A 366 20.62 -0.61 4.71
CA LYS A 366 21.24 -0.74 6.03
C LYS A 366 21.93 0.55 6.47
N TYR A 367 22.55 1.27 5.53
CA TYR A 367 23.20 2.55 5.77
C TYR A 367 22.21 3.72 5.74
N VAL A 368 22.32 4.59 6.71
CA VAL A 368 21.37 5.70 6.92
C VAL A 368 21.26 6.66 5.74
N PRO A 369 22.35 7.08 5.06
CA PRO A 369 22.24 7.90 3.86
C PRO A 369 21.41 7.24 2.75
N GLN A 370 21.61 5.95 2.50
CA GLN A 370 20.85 5.19 1.50
C GLN A 370 19.36 5.08 1.89
N LEU A 371 19.08 4.85 3.18
CA LEU A 371 17.70 4.83 3.67
C LEU A 371 17.03 6.20 3.47
N ARG A 372 17.75 7.30 3.74
CA ARG A 372 17.25 8.66 3.50
C ARG A 372 16.94 8.91 2.02
N GLU A 373 17.82 8.49 1.12
CA GLU A 373 17.59 8.57 -0.33
C GLU A 373 16.36 7.75 -0.75
N TYR A 374 16.23 6.55 -0.24
CA TYR A 374 15.07 5.69 -0.51
C TYR A 374 13.76 6.30 -0.01
N LEU A 375 13.73 6.85 1.20
CA LEU A 375 12.58 7.58 1.73
C LEU A 375 12.25 8.81 0.88
N THR A 376 13.25 9.55 0.43
CA THR A 376 13.07 10.68 -0.49
C THR A 376 12.46 10.25 -1.81
N TYR A 377 12.92 9.12 -2.35
CA TYR A 377 12.36 8.51 -3.55
C TYR A 377 10.88 8.14 -3.37
N ILE A 378 10.53 7.44 -2.28
CA ILE A 378 9.15 7.04 -1.96
C ILE A 378 8.23 8.26 -1.93
N HIS A 379 8.63 9.35 -1.30
CA HIS A 379 7.84 10.58 -1.26
C HIS A 379 7.73 11.24 -2.63
N ARG A 380 8.81 11.28 -3.41
CA ARG A 380 8.80 11.85 -4.78
C ARG A 380 7.80 11.16 -5.70
N VAL A 381 7.63 9.85 -5.57
CA VAL A 381 6.73 9.06 -6.44
C VAL A 381 5.34 8.83 -5.83
N SER A 382 5.07 9.33 -4.63
CA SER A 382 3.85 9.02 -3.86
C SER A 382 2.54 9.47 -4.52
N GLU A 383 2.61 10.44 -5.44
CA GLU A 383 1.47 10.87 -6.26
C GLU A 383 1.00 9.79 -7.26
N HIS A 384 1.89 8.89 -7.65
CA HIS A 384 1.63 7.79 -8.58
C HIS A 384 1.56 6.45 -7.88
N VAL A 385 2.49 6.19 -6.96
CA VAL A 385 2.67 4.90 -6.30
C VAL A 385 2.75 5.10 -4.79
N ARG A 386 1.86 4.48 -4.05
CA ARG A 386 1.91 4.44 -2.58
C ARG A 386 2.56 3.15 -2.12
N TYR A 387 3.26 3.24 -1.00
CA TYR A 387 4.00 2.11 -0.46
C TYR A 387 3.44 1.63 0.88
N TYR A 388 3.34 0.30 1.01
CA TYR A 388 3.31 -0.37 2.30
C TYR A 388 4.76 -0.60 2.72
N MET A 389 5.17 0.02 3.82
CA MET A 389 6.55 0.00 4.29
C MET A 389 6.65 -0.70 5.65
N PRO A 390 6.79 -2.03 5.70
CA PRO A 390 7.09 -2.75 6.94
C PRO A 390 8.56 -2.57 7.32
N ILE A 391 8.89 -2.82 8.60
CA ILE A 391 10.28 -2.77 9.07
C ILE A 391 11.17 -3.81 8.39
N THR A 392 10.65 -5.02 8.28
CA THR A 392 11.19 -6.19 7.57
C THR A 392 10.00 -6.99 7.02
N SER A 393 10.24 -8.03 6.20
CA SER A 393 9.21 -8.95 5.74
C SER A 393 9.40 -10.34 6.36
N HIS A 394 8.45 -11.24 6.12
CA HIS A 394 8.59 -12.65 6.47
C HIS A 394 9.67 -13.38 5.66
N ASP A 395 10.09 -12.83 4.50
CA ASP A 395 11.15 -13.36 3.65
C ASP A 395 12.53 -12.84 3.99
N SER A 396 12.61 -11.65 4.60
CA SER A 396 13.86 -11.06 5.06
C SER A 396 14.21 -11.52 6.48
N GLY A 397 15.38 -11.14 6.97
CA GLY A 397 15.78 -11.38 8.35
C GLY A 397 14.96 -10.59 9.37
N ALA A 398 14.95 -11.04 10.62
CA ALA A 398 14.48 -10.23 11.72
C ALA A 398 15.34 -8.96 11.89
N PRO A 399 14.85 -7.89 12.56
CA PRO A 399 15.64 -6.68 12.76
C PRO A 399 17.02 -6.91 13.39
N ALA A 400 17.15 -7.87 14.31
CA ALA A 400 18.44 -8.26 14.88
C ALA A 400 19.40 -8.83 13.83
N GLN A 401 18.89 -9.62 12.90
CA GLN A 401 19.67 -10.24 11.83
C GLN A 401 20.04 -9.20 10.75
N GLU A 402 19.10 -8.34 10.36
CA GLU A 402 19.30 -7.36 9.29
C GLU A 402 20.18 -6.17 9.73
N PHE A 403 20.07 -5.74 11.00
CA PHE A 403 20.65 -4.50 11.49
C PHE A 403 21.59 -4.68 12.69
N GLY A 404 21.87 -5.93 13.10
CA GLY A 404 22.83 -6.26 14.14
C GLY A 404 22.33 -6.12 15.59
N SER A 405 21.10 -5.68 15.82
CA SER A 405 20.49 -5.58 17.14
C SER A 405 18.98 -5.64 17.07
N ALA A 406 18.33 -6.34 18.01
CA ALA A 406 16.88 -6.31 18.15
C ALA A 406 16.36 -4.89 18.48
N ASP A 407 17.16 -4.07 19.17
CA ASP A 407 16.80 -2.69 19.51
C ASP A 407 16.70 -1.78 18.28
N SER A 408 17.29 -2.19 17.15
CA SER A 408 17.08 -1.53 15.86
C SER A 408 15.61 -1.46 15.43
N THR A 409 14.75 -2.31 16.03
CA THR A 409 13.29 -2.23 15.89
C THR A 409 12.78 -0.81 16.18
N VAL A 410 13.34 -0.12 17.17
CA VAL A 410 12.86 1.21 17.56
C VAL A 410 13.02 2.26 16.45
N PRO A 411 14.23 2.65 16.02
CA PRO A 411 14.39 3.68 14.99
C PRO A 411 13.86 3.21 13.62
N ARG A 412 13.99 1.93 13.30
CA ARG A 412 13.52 1.37 12.03
C ARG A 412 12.00 1.35 11.92
N TYR A 413 11.28 1.00 13.00
CA TYR A 413 9.83 1.03 12.99
C TYR A 413 9.28 2.47 12.96
N VAL A 414 9.88 3.39 13.71
CA VAL A 414 9.53 4.81 13.64
C VAL A 414 9.73 5.34 12.22
N ALA A 415 10.87 5.04 11.58
CA ALA A 415 11.10 5.44 10.20
C ALA A 415 10.08 4.82 9.23
N ALA A 416 9.81 3.52 9.35
CA ALA A 416 8.86 2.83 8.50
C ALA A 416 7.43 3.38 8.65
N ALA A 417 6.97 3.59 9.88
CA ALA A 417 5.62 4.04 10.18
C ALA A 417 5.41 5.54 9.91
N LEU A 418 6.38 6.39 10.28
CA LEU A 418 6.18 7.84 10.35
C LEU A 418 6.92 8.62 9.27
N LEU A 419 7.90 8.00 8.58
CA LEU A 419 8.59 8.59 7.43
C LEU A 419 8.20 7.93 6.09
N GLY A 420 7.28 6.98 6.10
CA GLY A 420 6.67 6.41 4.91
C GLY A 420 5.45 7.20 4.41
N THR A 421 4.62 6.55 3.59
CA THR A 421 3.42 7.15 2.97
C THR A 421 2.09 6.69 3.61
N GLY A 422 2.11 6.31 4.89
CA GLY A 422 0.92 6.06 5.70
C GLY A 422 0.48 4.60 5.82
N ALA A 423 1.24 3.66 5.27
CA ALA A 423 1.01 2.23 5.47
C ALA A 423 2.28 1.55 5.96
N THR A 424 2.21 0.81 7.07
CA THR A 424 3.35 0.19 7.73
C THR A 424 3.01 -1.18 8.31
N GLY A 425 3.98 -1.89 8.86
CA GLY A 425 3.74 -3.16 9.53
C GLY A 425 5.00 -3.85 10.04
N ILE A 426 4.76 -5.02 10.60
CA ILE A 426 5.81 -5.94 11.06
C ILE A 426 5.45 -7.37 10.67
N PRO A 427 6.40 -8.25 10.40
CA PRO A 427 6.18 -9.68 10.46
C PRO A 427 6.14 -10.15 11.93
N GLN A 428 5.44 -11.24 12.16
CA GLN A 428 5.41 -11.95 13.44
C GLN A 428 6.81 -12.23 13.96
N GLY A 429 7.04 -12.03 15.25
CA GLY A 429 8.35 -12.22 15.91
C GLY A 429 9.08 -10.91 16.20
N VAL A 430 8.85 -9.85 15.43
CA VAL A 430 9.49 -8.54 15.67
C VAL A 430 9.10 -7.97 17.03
N GLU A 431 7.85 -8.09 17.43
CA GLU A 431 7.34 -7.63 18.72
C GLU A 431 7.97 -8.33 19.91
N PHE A 432 8.49 -9.54 19.71
CA PHE A 432 9.21 -10.31 20.73
C PHE A 432 10.71 -10.04 20.74
N GLY A 433 11.24 -9.45 19.66
CA GLY A 433 12.66 -9.23 19.46
C GLY A 433 13.39 -10.48 19.02
N GLU A 434 12.74 -11.31 18.20
CA GLU A 434 13.35 -12.49 17.60
C GLU A 434 14.67 -12.14 16.92
N LYS A 435 15.65 -13.01 17.07
CA LYS A 435 16.99 -12.79 16.54
C LYS A 435 17.12 -13.16 15.07
N GLU A 436 16.33 -14.12 14.63
CA GLU A 436 16.36 -14.68 13.28
C GLU A 436 14.95 -14.68 12.66
N ARG A 437 14.90 -14.78 11.34
CA ARG A 437 13.66 -14.97 10.61
C ARG A 437 12.94 -16.24 11.09
N ILE A 438 11.64 -16.15 11.34
CA ILE A 438 10.82 -17.31 11.63
C ILE A 438 10.73 -18.17 10.36
N ASN A 439 11.03 -19.47 10.49
CA ASN A 439 10.84 -20.41 9.40
C ASN A 439 9.34 -20.69 9.20
N PHE A 440 8.83 -20.43 8.01
CA PHE A 440 7.43 -20.65 7.66
C PHE A 440 7.21 -21.90 6.79
N ILE A 441 8.30 -22.59 6.38
CA ILE A 441 8.25 -23.79 5.54
C ILE A 441 8.25 -25.03 6.43
N GLY A 442 7.42 -26.00 6.07
CA GLY A 442 7.28 -27.25 6.82
C GLY A 442 6.40 -27.12 8.06
N ARG A 443 6.25 -28.25 8.77
CA ARG A 443 5.58 -28.26 10.07
C ARG A 443 6.45 -27.65 11.14
N GLN A 444 5.99 -26.55 11.68
CA GLN A 444 6.64 -25.86 12.78
C GLN A 444 5.82 -26.06 14.07
N PRO A 445 6.47 -26.14 15.26
CA PRO A 445 5.73 -26.09 16.49
C PRO A 445 5.06 -24.72 16.64
N LYS A 446 3.87 -24.70 17.25
CA LYS A 446 3.22 -23.44 17.60
C LYS A 446 4.16 -22.58 18.43
N MET A 447 4.34 -21.34 18.05
CA MET A 447 5.20 -20.39 18.74
C MET A 447 4.64 -20.10 20.13
N ALA A 448 5.47 -20.22 21.15
CA ALA A 448 5.13 -19.80 22.50
C ALA A 448 5.40 -18.29 22.64
N TYR A 449 4.35 -17.54 22.96
CA TYR A 449 4.49 -16.10 23.17
C TYR A 449 4.84 -15.80 24.64
N PRO A 450 5.81 -14.91 24.90
CA PRO A 450 6.01 -14.37 26.23
C PRO A 450 4.78 -13.56 26.65
N ALA A 451 4.50 -13.53 27.96
CA ALA A 451 3.35 -12.80 28.50
C ALA A 451 3.40 -11.30 28.16
N GLU A 452 4.60 -10.72 28.13
CA GLU A 452 4.85 -9.33 27.75
C GLU A 452 5.86 -9.30 26.60
N PRO A 453 5.41 -9.10 25.36
CA PRO A 453 6.30 -8.93 24.21
C PRO A 453 7.16 -7.67 24.36
N ARG A 454 8.46 -7.81 24.13
CA ARG A 454 9.48 -6.77 24.37
C ARG A 454 9.14 -5.40 23.79
N PHE A 455 8.64 -5.38 22.54
CA PHE A 455 8.38 -4.15 21.81
C PHE A 455 6.89 -3.82 21.67
N ALA A 456 5.97 -4.62 22.26
CA ALA A 456 4.53 -4.44 22.02
C ALA A 456 4.01 -3.06 22.44
N GLN A 457 4.40 -2.57 23.61
CA GLN A 457 3.97 -1.26 24.10
C GLN A 457 4.52 -0.13 23.21
N PHE A 458 5.79 -0.22 22.82
CA PHE A 458 6.42 0.75 21.92
C PHE A 458 5.73 0.76 20.53
N ILE A 459 5.52 -0.40 19.93
CA ILE A 459 4.84 -0.56 18.64
C ILE A 459 3.42 0.02 18.74
N GLY A 460 2.70 -0.31 19.80
CA GLY A 460 1.36 0.24 20.05
C GLY A 460 1.35 1.76 20.10
N ARG A 461 2.34 2.38 20.74
CA ARG A 461 2.46 3.83 20.81
C ARG A 461 2.74 4.45 19.44
N VAL A 462 3.66 3.89 18.65
CA VAL A 462 3.95 4.36 17.29
C VAL A 462 2.72 4.22 16.39
N ASN A 463 2.00 3.12 16.48
CA ASN A 463 0.76 2.88 15.75
C ASN A 463 -0.34 3.88 16.11
N ALA A 464 -0.46 4.25 17.39
CA ALA A 464 -1.38 5.29 17.84
C ALA A 464 -1.00 6.66 17.24
N ILE A 465 0.29 7.02 17.27
CA ILE A 465 0.78 8.27 16.66
C ILE A 465 0.45 8.32 15.16
N LEU A 466 0.67 7.23 14.42
CA LEU A 466 0.30 7.16 12.99
C LEU A 466 -1.22 7.34 12.79
N ALA A 467 -2.04 6.76 13.67
CA ALA A 467 -3.49 6.84 13.58
C ALA A 467 -4.03 8.23 13.91
N GLU A 468 -3.45 8.89 14.90
CA GLU A 468 -3.93 10.17 15.43
C GLU A 468 -3.54 11.37 14.56
N HIS A 469 -2.39 11.28 13.83
CA HIS A 469 -1.83 12.43 13.11
C HIS A 469 -1.90 12.26 11.59
N ALA A 470 -2.75 13.05 10.94
CA ALA A 470 -2.92 13.05 9.48
C ALA A 470 -1.61 13.32 8.71
N ALA A 471 -0.67 14.05 9.30
CA ALA A 471 0.64 14.35 8.73
C ALA A 471 1.45 13.09 8.34
N PHE A 472 1.14 11.94 8.92
CA PHE A 472 1.83 10.67 8.61
C PHE A 472 1.10 9.79 7.60
N ARG A 473 -0.15 10.08 7.27
CA ARG A 473 -1.00 9.18 6.47
C ARG A 473 -0.71 9.20 4.98
N ARG A 474 -0.13 10.30 4.46
CA ARG A 474 0.16 10.46 3.03
C ARG A 474 1.56 11.01 2.82
N GLY A 475 2.05 10.92 1.58
CA GLY A 475 3.34 11.47 1.19
C GLY A 475 3.46 12.99 1.31
N GLU A 476 2.42 13.67 1.79
CA GLU A 476 2.40 15.10 1.96
C GLU A 476 3.49 15.58 2.92
N SER A 477 4.23 16.58 2.50
CA SER A 477 5.21 17.35 3.28
C SER A 477 6.12 16.56 4.21
N CYS A 478 6.88 15.62 3.69
CA CYS A 478 8.07 15.09 4.37
C CYS A 478 9.30 15.88 3.95
N ARG A 479 9.91 16.61 4.88
CA ARG A 479 11.16 17.34 4.64
C ARG A 479 12.25 16.81 5.54
N PHE A 480 13.26 16.22 4.93
CA PHE A 480 14.47 15.83 5.65
C PHE A 480 15.24 17.07 6.07
N VAL A 481 15.65 17.09 7.34
CA VAL A 481 16.43 18.19 7.93
C VAL A 481 17.86 17.73 8.04
N ASP A 482 18.79 18.57 7.62
CA ASP A 482 20.19 18.31 7.84
C ASP A 482 20.52 18.46 9.33
N ASN A 483 21.10 17.42 9.89
CA ASN A 483 21.49 17.39 11.30
C ASN A 483 23.01 17.18 11.48
N GLY A 484 23.76 17.13 10.36
CA GLY A 484 25.21 16.96 10.35
C GLY A 484 25.71 15.58 10.79
N HIS A 485 24.82 14.58 10.99
CA HIS A 485 25.20 13.27 11.51
C HIS A 485 24.79 12.11 10.59
N PRO A 486 25.76 11.25 10.14
CA PRO A 486 25.47 10.19 9.16
C PRO A 486 24.63 9.02 9.72
N ALA A 487 24.53 8.86 11.04
CA ALA A 487 23.77 7.79 11.69
C ALA A 487 22.35 8.22 12.10
N VAL A 488 21.96 9.49 11.86
CA VAL A 488 20.67 10.03 12.32
C VAL A 488 19.86 10.55 11.15
N ILE A 489 18.60 10.18 11.10
CA ILE A 489 17.59 10.82 10.25
C ILE A 489 16.75 11.76 11.10
N ALA A 490 16.63 13.01 10.66
CA ALA A 490 15.66 13.97 11.15
C ALA A 490 14.78 14.41 9.98
N ALA A 491 13.46 14.38 10.17
CA ALA A 491 12.53 14.82 9.16
C ALA A 491 11.31 15.51 9.78
N PHE A 492 10.88 16.57 9.12
CA PHE A 492 9.70 17.33 9.49
C PHE A 492 8.50 16.87 8.69
N ARG A 493 7.41 16.53 9.39
CA ARG A 493 6.13 16.13 8.81
C ARG A 493 5.09 17.19 9.15
N GLY A 494 4.40 17.71 8.16
CA GLY A 494 3.32 18.65 8.34
C GLY A 494 2.09 18.24 7.53
N ALA A 495 0.91 18.67 7.96
CA ALA A 495 -0.31 18.52 7.19
C ALA A 495 -0.92 19.87 6.92
N THR A 496 -1.44 20.07 5.70
CA THR A 496 -2.15 21.29 5.34
C THR A 496 -3.42 21.43 6.18
N GLY A 497 -3.64 22.59 6.77
CA GLY A 497 -4.86 22.86 7.54
C GLY A 497 -4.85 22.38 9.00
N THR A 498 -3.74 21.85 9.52
CA THR A 498 -3.61 21.48 10.94
C THR A 498 -3.24 22.70 11.80
N PRO A 499 -3.66 22.73 13.07
CA PRO A 499 -3.29 23.82 14.00
C PRO A 499 -1.81 23.76 14.43
N GLU A 500 -1.15 22.63 14.23
CA GLU A 500 0.25 22.45 14.58
C GLU A 500 1.16 22.86 13.42
N LEU A 501 2.38 23.34 13.74
CA LEU A 501 3.39 23.59 12.73
C LEU A 501 3.79 22.31 12.03
N GLY A 502 3.87 21.21 12.77
CA GLY A 502 4.17 19.85 12.31
C GLY A 502 4.82 18.98 13.38
N LEU A 503 5.35 17.87 12.93
CA LEU A 503 5.92 16.81 13.74
C LEU A 503 7.37 16.59 13.30
N LEU A 504 8.33 16.74 14.21
CA LEU A 504 9.72 16.41 13.96
C LEU A 504 10.00 14.98 14.40
N VAL A 505 10.33 14.12 13.45
CA VAL A 505 10.72 12.73 13.69
C VAL A 505 12.24 12.65 13.65
N VAL A 506 12.85 12.11 14.70
CA VAL A 506 14.31 11.94 14.82
C VAL A 506 14.61 10.51 15.20
N CYS A 507 15.49 9.85 14.44
CA CYS A 507 15.87 8.44 14.63
C CYS A 507 17.39 8.28 14.66
N ASN A 508 17.94 7.73 15.75
CA ASN A 508 19.33 7.30 15.85
C ASN A 508 19.43 5.82 15.50
N PHE A 509 20.09 5.51 14.38
CA PHE A 509 20.29 4.15 13.89
C PHE A 509 21.60 3.51 14.37
N ASP A 510 22.44 4.25 15.10
CA ASP A 510 23.63 3.67 15.72
C ASP A 510 23.20 2.73 16.86
N THR A 511 23.63 1.48 16.80
CA THR A 511 23.26 0.44 17.77
C THR A 511 24.11 0.46 19.04
N GLN A 512 25.19 1.25 19.06
CA GLN A 512 26.19 1.22 20.13
C GLN A 512 26.39 2.58 20.79
N ASN A 513 26.30 3.67 20.02
CA ASN A 513 26.70 4.99 20.52
C ASN A 513 25.52 5.95 20.59
N PRO A 514 25.44 6.77 21.67
CA PRO A 514 24.55 7.91 21.70
C PRO A 514 25.00 8.95 20.67
N GLN A 515 24.03 9.65 20.06
CA GLN A 515 24.31 10.67 19.06
C GLN A 515 23.78 12.03 19.54
N ARG A 516 24.64 13.05 19.42
CA ARG A 516 24.27 14.44 19.66
C ARG A 516 24.08 15.14 18.33
N ILE A 517 22.90 15.73 18.13
CA ILE A 517 22.57 16.46 16.92
C ILE A 517 21.98 17.82 17.23
N ALA A 518 22.10 18.74 16.27
CA ALA A 518 21.39 19.99 16.29
C ALA A 518 20.43 20.04 15.09
N VAL A 519 19.17 20.42 15.35
CA VAL A 519 18.15 20.60 14.33
C VAL A 519 17.70 22.05 14.34
N ASP A 520 17.90 22.74 13.21
CA ASP A 520 17.47 24.13 13.06
C ASP A 520 16.03 24.17 12.56
N LEU A 521 15.13 24.68 13.40
CA LEU A 521 13.72 24.92 13.08
C LEU A 521 13.42 26.39 12.72
N ALA A 522 14.40 27.27 12.69
CA ALA A 522 14.20 28.68 12.35
C ALA A 522 13.48 28.88 11.00
N PRO A 523 13.71 28.05 9.95
CA PRO A 523 12.92 28.13 8.72
C PRO A 523 11.42 27.85 8.88
N PHE A 524 11.01 27.27 9.99
CA PHE A 524 9.64 26.80 10.26
C PHE A 524 8.99 27.51 11.45
N LEU A 525 9.77 28.06 12.36
CA LEU A 525 9.32 28.75 13.57
C LEU A 525 9.78 30.21 13.56
N GLN A 526 8.84 31.14 13.67
CA GLN A 526 9.13 32.57 13.87
C GLN A 526 9.44 32.87 15.35
N ALA A 527 10.19 32.04 16.06
CA ALA A 527 10.34 32.17 17.50
C ALA A 527 11.80 32.32 17.94
N ASP A 528 12.13 33.52 18.41
CA ASP A 528 13.32 33.78 19.24
C ASP A 528 13.03 33.55 20.75
N ALA A 529 11.87 33.00 21.09
CA ALA A 529 11.42 32.76 22.46
C ALA A 529 11.41 31.25 22.81
N PRO A 530 11.60 30.87 24.09
CA PRO A 530 11.48 29.49 24.51
C PRO A 530 10.11 28.89 24.18
N PHE A 531 10.08 27.66 23.73
CA PHE A 531 8.86 26.95 23.40
C PHE A 531 8.86 25.52 23.96
N GLN A 532 7.68 24.94 24.11
CA GLN A 532 7.49 23.59 24.62
C GLN A 532 7.03 22.66 23.49
N CYS A 533 7.62 21.47 23.44
CA CYS A 533 7.21 20.38 22.57
C CYS A 533 6.74 19.19 23.40
N SER A 534 5.70 18.52 22.93
CA SER A 534 5.34 17.20 23.46
C SER A 534 6.11 16.13 22.68
N GLU A 535 6.86 15.30 23.39
CA GLU A 535 7.46 14.09 22.82
C GLU A 535 6.42 12.96 22.86
N LEU A 536 5.98 12.52 21.67
CA LEU A 536 4.79 11.69 21.54
C LEU A 536 5.00 10.23 21.92
N ILE A 537 6.23 9.70 21.87
CA ILE A 537 6.52 8.30 22.24
C ILE A 537 6.50 8.15 23.77
N SER A 538 7.22 9.01 24.48
CA SER A 538 7.32 8.98 25.94
C SER A 538 6.16 9.70 26.67
N GLY A 539 5.45 10.58 25.96
CA GLY A 539 4.45 11.47 26.53
C GLY A 539 5.01 12.66 27.34
N GLN A 540 6.32 12.87 27.32
CA GLN A 540 6.97 13.94 28.07
C GLN A 540 6.90 15.28 27.35
N THR A 541 6.91 16.38 28.12
CA THR A 541 7.07 17.72 27.59
C THR A 541 8.53 18.13 27.71
N GLN A 542 9.10 18.63 26.61
CA GLN A 542 10.46 19.17 26.53
C GLN A 542 10.41 20.68 26.25
N THR A 543 11.26 21.44 26.92
CA THR A 543 11.35 22.90 26.72
C THR A 543 12.66 23.22 26.00
N PHE A 544 12.57 24.00 24.90
CA PHE A 544 13.70 24.45 24.12
C PHE A 544 13.82 25.97 24.21
N PRO A 545 15.03 26.51 24.46
CA PRO A 545 15.24 27.94 24.66
C PRO A 545 15.12 28.75 23.36
N HIS A 546 15.33 28.13 22.21
CA HIS A 546 15.33 28.76 20.88
C HIS A 546 15.00 27.73 19.79
N ALA A 547 14.78 28.17 18.55
CA ALA A 547 14.41 27.31 17.41
C ALA A 547 15.51 26.30 16.99
N ARG A 548 16.73 26.41 17.49
CA ARG A 548 17.78 25.41 17.30
C ARG A 548 17.71 24.38 18.43
N LEU A 549 17.21 23.20 18.11
CA LEU A 549 17.07 22.09 19.05
C LEU A 549 18.39 21.32 19.16
N GLU A 550 18.93 21.22 20.36
CA GLU A 550 20.00 20.28 20.66
C GLU A 550 19.42 19.03 21.29
N LEU A 551 19.63 17.88 20.65
CA LEU A 551 19.08 16.60 21.06
C LEU A 551 20.21 15.59 21.30
N VAL A 552 20.05 14.78 22.36
CA VAL A 552 20.92 13.64 22.63
C VAL A 552 20.05 12.39 22.57
N LEU A 553 20.33 11.52 21.60
CA LEU A 553 19.61 10.26 21.43
C LEU A 553 20.49 9.10 21.85
N SER A 554 20.01 8.26 22.74
CA SER A 554 20.65 6.98 23.09
C SER A 554 20.80 6.08 21.85
N PRO A 555 21.64 5.04 21.91
CA PRO A 555 21.70 4.03 20.85
C PRO A 555 20.30 3.48 20.52
N CYS A 556 20.00 3.30 19.25
CA CYS A 556 18.71 2.82 18.76
C CYS A 556 17.49 3.63 19.27
N ALA A 557 17.64 4.90 19.60
CA ALA A 557 16.52 5.72 20.08
C ALA A 557 15.80 6.45 18.94
N ALA A 558 14.55 6.78 19.18
CA ALA A 558 13.78 7.66 18.32
C ALA A 558 12.91 8.62 19.17
N GLN A 559 12.66 9.81 18.64
CA GLN A 559 11.77 10.80 19.23
C GLN A 559 10.82 11.37 18.17
N VAL A 560 9.60 11.70 18.58
CA VAL A 560 8.59 12.37 17.75
C VAL A 560 8.11 13.60 18.49
N LEU A 561 8.61 14.77 18.09
CA LEU A 561 8.31 16.04 18.75
C LEU A 561 7.17 16.76 18.03
N LYS A 562 6.10 17.05 18.75
CA LYS A 562 5.00 17.89 18.28
C LYS A 562 5.36 19.36 18.46
N ILE A 563 5.57 20.07 17.34
CA ILE A 563 6.03 21.44 17.31
C ILE A 563 4.82 22.40 17.27
N PRO A 564 4.64 23.31 18.25
CA PRO A 564 3.57 24.28 18.22
C PRO A 564 3.76 25.32 17.11
N ARG A 565 2.66 25.85 16.54
CA ARG A 565 2.75 27.05 15.68
C ARG A 565 3.20 28.25 16.53
N GLY A 566 4.19 29.00 16.04
CA GLY A 566 4.58 30.26 16.66
C GLY A 566 3.41 31.23 16.73
N GLY A 567 2.99 31.62 17.95
CA GLY A 567 1.89 32.54 18.20
C GLY A 567 1.00 32.18 19.40
N GLU A 568 0.96 30.93 19.82
CA GLU A 568 0.21 30.51 21.02
C GLU A 568 1.13 30.20 22.21
N SER A 569 1.92 31.19 22.66
CA SER A 569 2.43 31.13 24.01
C SER A 569 1.23 31.36 24.95
N LYS A 570 0.72 30.28 25.56
CA LYS A 570 -0.14 30.46 26.73
C LYS A 570 0.61 31.34 27.73
N LYS A 571 0.13 32.58 27.93
CA LYS A 571 0.62 33.40 29.02
C LYS A 571 0.57 32.57 30.30
N PRO A 572 1.63 32.51 31.10
CA PRO A 572 1.59 31.83 32.40
C PRO A 572 0.45 32.42 33.19
N GLY A 573 -0.52 31.57 33.56
CA GLY A 573 -1.65 31.95 34.40
C GLY A 573 -1.12 32.66 35.65
N LYS A 574 -1.53 33.90 35.87
CA LYS A 574 -1.37 34.54 37.18
C LYS A 574 -2.13 33.68 38.20
N GLN A 575 -1.40 33.09 39.11
CA GLN A 575 -1.94 32.65 40.41
C GLN A 575 -2.33 33.85 41.24
#